data_46e8420b34be5a1923cd30dea34920e2
#
_entry.id   46e8420b34be5a1923cd30dea34920e2
#
_cell.length_a   1.000
_cell.length_b   1.000
_cell.length_c   1.000
_cell.angle_alpha   90.00
_cell.angle_beta   90.00
_cell.angle_gamma   90.00
#
_symmetry.space_group_name_H-M   'P 1'
#
loop_
_entity.id
_entity.type
_entity.pdbx_description
1 polymer ?
#
loop_
_entity_poly.entity_id
_entity_poly.type
_entity_poly.pdbx_seq_one_letter_code
_entity_poly.pdbx_strand_id
1 'polypeptide(L)'
;MRAIILGATGAIGKDLVQELINDDTIEQIAIFVRRDPGINNEKVTTHIVDFDQSDEWRLSVQGDVVFSCMGTTRKAAGSKENQYKIDYTYQYNFAKIAAEQGVPSFILVSTAMANANSHFFYTKMKGELEEAIKQLPFQHISILRPPALIRKNTTRSSEKLSVSILQFFNKIGLLQSQQPMKTEVVAHCMVELAKTKKSGVFEPKDIFKIGER
;
A
#
# COMPACT_ATOMS: atom_id res chain seq x y z
N MET A 1 -0.22 -19.09 -4.49
CA MET A 1 -0.04 -17.73 -5.06
C MET A 1 1.23 -17.11 -4.48
N ARG A 2 2.03 -16.42 -5.32
CA ARG A 2 3.26 -15.74 -4.91
C ARG A 2 2.98 -14.24 -4.80
N ALA A 3 3.10 -13.71 -3.58
CA ALA A 3 2.81 -12.33 -3.24
C ALA A 3 4.08 -11.47 -3.23
N ILE A 4 4.00 -10.26 -3.73
CA ILE A 4 5.06 -9.25 -3.67
C ILE A 4 4.53 -8.07 -2.84
N ILE A 5 5.28 -7.60 -1.85
CA ILE A 5 4.83 -6.51 -0.98
C ILE A 5 5.81 -5.34 -1.02
N LEU A 6 5.28 -4.19 -1.39
CA LEU A 6 5.92 -2.88 -1.26
C LEU A 6 5.31 -2.16 -0.04
N GLY A 7 6.15 -1.85 0.97
CA GLY A 7 5.68 -1.22 2.20
C GLY A 7 5.34 -2.18 3.34
N ALA A 8 5.92 -3.39 3.36
CA ALA A 8 5.72 -4.43 4.38
C ALA A 8 5.91 -3.97 5.84
N THR A 9 6.73 -2.95 6.08
CA THR A 9 7.01 -2.41 7.42
C THR A 9 6.03 -1.30 7.85
N GLY A 10 5.14 -0.90 6.96
CA GLY A 10 4.11 0.12 7.21
C GLY A 10 2.97 -0.38 8.10
N ALA A 11 1.98 0.48 8.35
CA ALA A 11 0.84 0.15 9.20
C ALA A 11 0.01 -1.01 8.65
N ILE A 12 -0.43 -0.90 7.39
CA ILE A 12 -1.18 -1.94 6.69
C ILE A 12 -0.26 -3.11 6.34
N GLY A 13 0.98 -2.82 5.91
CA GLY A 13 1.92 -3.85 5.44
C GLY A 13 2.25 -4.90 6.48
N LYS A 14 2.33 -4.54 7.76
CA LYS A 14 2.56 -5.50 8.85
C LYS A 14 1.40 -6.47 9.02
N ASP A 15 0.17 -5.96 9.00
CA ASP A 15 -1.04 -6.79 9.10
C ASP A 15 -1.18 -7.67 7.86
N LEU A 16 -0.89 -7.12 6.67
CA LEU A 16 -0.91 -7.86 5.41
C LEU A 16 0.09 -9.01 5.40
N VAL A 17 1.36 -8.77 5.80
CA VAL A 17 2.37 -9.83 5.89
C VAL A 17 1.90 -10.95 6.82
N GLN A 18 1.37 -10.60 8.00
CA GLN A 18 0.87 -11.58 8.96
C GLN A 18 -0.30 -12.39 8.40
N GLU A 19 -1.20 -11.75 7.69
CA GLU A 19 -2.35 -12.42 7.06
C GLU A 19 -1.90 -13.38 5.96
N LEU A 20 -1.00 -12.94 5.08
CA LEU A 20 -0.46 -13.78 4.00
C LEU A 20 0.36 -14.96 4.52
N ILE A 21 1.09 -14.82 5.63
CA ILE A 21 1.80 -15.94 6.27
C ILE A 21 0.82 -17.02 6.72
N ASN A 22 -0.32 -16.63 7.28
CA ASN A 22 -1.33 -17.54 7.82
C ASN A 22 -2.29 -18.09 6.75
N ASP A 23 -2.15 -17.70 5.50
CA ASP A 23 -3.00 -18.14 4.40
C ASP A 23 -2.32 -19.28 3.63
N ASP A 24 -2.95 -20.46 3.65
CA ASP A 24 -2.41 -21.67 2.99
C ASP A 24 -2.39 -21.57 1.46
N THR A 25 -3.14 -20.63 0.87
CA THR A 25 -3.13 -20.38 -0.57
C THR A 25 -1.93 -19.56 -1.04
N ILE A 26 -1.17 -18.99 -0.07
CA ILE A 26 0.05 -18.22 -0.32
C ILE A 26 1.26 -19.12 -0.14
N GLU A 27 2.02 -19.27 -1.20
CA GLU A 27 3.21 -20.12 -1.26
C GLU A 27 4.48 -19.34 -0.89
N GLN A 28 4.57 -18.11 -1.40
CA GLN A 28 5.75 -17.25 -1.23
C GLN A 28 5.35 -15.80 -1.07
N ILE A 29 6.12 -15.06 -0.25
CA ILE A 29 5.95 -13.64 0.03
C ILE A 29 7.31 -12.96 -0.16
N ALA A 30 7.47 -12.19 -1.23
CA ALA A 30 8.64 -11.36 -1.45
C ALA A 30 8.39 -9.94 -0.91
N ILE A 31 9.15 -9.50 0.07
CA ILE A 31 9.05 -8.14 0.59
C ILE A 31 10.23 -7.30 0.13
N PHE A 32 9.94 -6.10 -0.41
CA PHE A 32 10.96 -5.15 -0.85
C PHE A 32 11.06 -4.00 0.16
N VAL A 33 12.21 -3.89 0.82
CA VAL A 33 12.41 -3.01 1.97
C VAL A 33 13.78 -2.32 1.92
N ARG A 34 13.90 -1.17 2.58
CA ARG A 34 15.17 -0.45 2.70
C ARG A 34 16.09 -1.00 3.81
N ARG A 35 15.51 -1.73 4.75
CA ARG A 35 16.22 -2.31 5.91
C ARG A 35 15.52 -3.58 6.30
N ASP A 36 16.27 -4.58 6.74
CA ASP A 36 15.71 -5.84 7.22
C ASP A 36 14.73 -5.60 8.38
N PRO A 37 13.48 -6.03 8.26
CA PRO A 37 12.49 -5.95 9.34
C PRO A 37 12.61 -7.09 10.37
N GLY A 38 13.50 -8.05 10.17
CA GLY A 38 13.67 -9.22 11.05
C GLY A 38 12.51 -10.21 11.00
N ILE A 39 11.81 -10.35 9.87
CA ILE A 39 10.74 -11.33 9.70
C ILE A 39 11.35 -12.69 9.38
N ASN A 40 11.25 -13.61 10.33
CA ASN A 40 11.74 -14.99 10.16
C ASN A 40 10.56 -15.93 9.92
N ASN A 41 10.27 -16.25 8.66
CA ASN A 41 9.22 -17.18 8.25
C ASN A 41 9.61 -17.82 6.92
N GLU A 42 9.36 -19.11 6.74
CA GLU A 42 9.76 -19.89 5.55
C GLU A 42 9.12 -19.38 4.25
N LYS A 43 7.92 -18.82 4.33
CA LYS A 43 7.24 -18.23 3.16
C LYS A 43 7.83 -16.87 2.76
N VAL A 44 8.59 -16.18 3.65
CA VAL A 44 9.00 -14.79 3.45
C VAL A 44 10.44 -14.68 2.95
N THR A 45 10.61 -14.06 1.79
CA THR A 45 11.92 -13.65 1.27
C THR A 45 12.05 -12.13 1.38
N THR A 46 13.10 -11.67 2.05
CA THR A 46 13.38 -10.24 2.22
C THR A 46 14.39 -9.76 1.18
N HIS A 47 13.98 -8.84 0.32
CA HIS A 47 14.86 -8.09 -0.59
C HIS A 47 15.16 -6.73 0.02
N ILE A 48 16.41 -6.53 0.47
CA ILE A 48 16.89 -5.22 0.92
C ILE A 48 17.38 -4.46 -0.31
N VAL A 49 16.70 -3.37 -0.65
CA VAL A 49 16.88 -2.65 -1.91
C VAL A 49 17.06 -1.15 -1.71
N ASP A 50 17.84 -0.56 -2.60
CA ASP A 50 17.80 0.88 -2.85
C ASP A 50 16.78 1.15 -3.99
N PHE A 51 15.69 1.83 -3.69
CA PHE A 51 14.67 2.16 -4.69
C PHE A 51 15.15 3.13 -5.77
N ASP A 52 16.29 3.80 -5.57
CA ASP A 52 16.92 4.63 -6.59
C ASP A 52 17.78 3.81 -7.58
N GLN A 53 18.10 2.55 -7.25
CA GLN A 53 18.94 1.64 -8.05
C GLN A 53 18.10 0.46 -8.59
N SER A 54 17.06 0.76 -9.36
CA SER A 54 16.07 -0.26 -9.76
C SER A 54 16.66 -1.41 -10.59
N ASP A 55 17.74 -1.18 -11.34
CA ASP A 55 18.38 -2.20 -12.16
C ASP A 55 18.99 -3.34 -11.33
N GLU A 56 19.34 -3.09 -10.07
CA GLU A 56 19.93 -4.09 -9.17
C GLU A 56 18.92 -5.16 -8.71
N TRP A 57 17.63 -4.80 -8.64
CA TRP A 57 16.59 -5.67 -8.08
C TRP A 57 15.41 -5.96 -9.01
N ARG A 58 15.34 -5.34 -10.18
CA ARG A 58 14.20 -5.50 -11.10
C ARG A 58 13.89 -6.96 -11.46
N LEU A 59 14.91 -7.80 -11.62
CA LEU A 59 14.74 -9.22 -11.95
C LEU A 59 14.20 -10.06 -10.79
N SER A 60 14.25 -9.55 -9.57
CA SER A 60 13.67 -10.18 -8.38
C SER A 60 12.17 -9.90 -8.21
N VAL A 61 11.58 -9.02 -9.03
CA VAL A 61 10.14 -8.70 -8.99
C VAL A 61 9.37 -9.76 -9.77
N GLN A 62 9.17 -10.93 -9.15
CA GLN A 62 8.49 -12.08 -9.75
C GLN A 62 7.40 -12.60 -8.82
N GLY A 63 6.17 -12.71 -9.32
CA GLY A 63 5.03 -13.16 -8.53
C GLY A 63 3.73 -13.10 -9.29
N ASP A 64 2.65 -13.34 -8.58
CA ASP A 64 1.30 -13.37 -9.14
C ASP A 64 0.52 -12.08 -8.83
N VAL A 65 0.93 -11.37 -7.76
CA VAL A 65 0.30 -10.12 -7.33
C VAL A 65 1.29 -9.21 -6.60
N VAL A 66 1.22 -7.90 -6.89
CA VAL A 66 1.87 -6.85 -6.10
C VAL A 66 0.86 -6.20 -5.17
N PHE A 67 1.20 -6.13 -3.89
CA PHE A 67 0.53 -5.33 -2.89
C PHE A 67 1.36 -4.08 -2.59
N SER A 68 0.89 -2.92 -3.03
CA SER A 68 1.54 -1.65 -2.79
C SER A 68 0.84 -0.88 -1.65
N CYS A 69 1.43 -0.95 -0.46
CA CYS A 69 0.98 -0.24 0.74
C CYS A 69 2.06 0.70 1.30
N MET A 70 2.99 1.15 0.44
CA MET A 70 3.98 2.14 0.78
C MET A 70 3.32 3.51 0.96
N GLY A 71 3.77 4.24 1.97
CA GLY A 71 3.34 5.60 2.22
C GLY A 71 4.13 6.23 3.34
N THR A 72 4.25 7.56 3.29
CA THR A 72 4.91 8.34 4.33
C THR A 72 4.12 9.60 4.65
N THR A 73 4.52 10.30 5.70
CA THR A 73 4.00 11.64 5.99
C THR A 73 5.06 12.68 5.62
N ARG A 74 4.62 13.92 5.35
CA ARG A 74 5.56 15.03 5.09
C ARG A 74 6.58 15.20 6.20
N LYS A 75 6.15 15.00 7.46
CA LYS A 75 7.04 15.08 8.64
C LYS A 75 8.11 13.97 8.61
N ALA A 76 7.74 12.75 8.26
CA ALA A 76 8.67 11.61 8.19
C ALA A 76 9.58 11.68 6.96
N ALA A 77 9.08 12.21 5.85
CA ALA A 77 9.85 12.41 4.62
C ALA A 77 10.79 13.62 4.68
N GLY A 78 10.53 14.59 5.56
CA GLY A 78 11.31 15.82 5.72
C GLY A 78 10.90 16.93 4.74
N SER A 79 10.47 16.62 3.52
CA SER A 79 10.05 17.59 2.51
C SER A 79 8.86 17.09 1.67
N LYS A 80 8.26 17.97 0.86
CA LYS A 80 7.22 17.57 -0.11
C LYS A 80 7.82 16.72 -1.24
N GLU A 81 9.00 17.07 -1.68
CA GLU A 81 9.73 16.41 -2.78
C GLU A 81 10.05 14.97 -2.38
N ASN A 82 10.58 14.78 -1.18
CA ASN A 82 10.85 13.44 -0.64
C ASN A 82 9.55 12.64 -0.40
N GLN A 83 8.47 13.30 0.03
CA GLN A 83 7.18 12.64 0.15
C GLN A 83 6.68 12.19 -1.22
N TYR A 84 6.77 13.04 -2.24
CA TYR A 84 6.38 12.69 -3.61
C TYR A 84 7.24 11.54 -4.15
N LYS A 85 8.55 11.59 -3.92
CA LYS A 85 9.47 10.51 -4.29
C LYS A 85 9.05 9.16 -3.71
N ILE A 86 8.72 9.12 -2.41
CA ILE A 86 8.34 7.86 -1.73
C ILE A 86 6.92 7.43 -2.11
N ASP A 87 5.97 8.36 -2.10
CA ASP A 87 4.53 8.04 -2.20
C ASP A 87 4.02 7.96 -3.65
N TYR A 88 4.81 8.48 -4.62
CA TYR A 88 4.50 8.40 -6.04
C TYR A 88 5.61 7.69 -6.80
N THR A 89 6.83 8.28 -6.87
CA THR A 89 7.88 7.84 -7.82
C THR A 89 8.30 6.39 -7.58
N TYR A 90 8.58 6.01 -6.33
CA TYR A 90 8.99 4.64 -6.02
C TYR A 90 7.89 3.62 -6.29
N GLN A 91 6.63 3.96 -5.95
CA GLN A 91 5.51 3.05 -6.19
C GLN A 91 5.22 2.88 -7.69
N TYR A 92 5.26 3.97 -8.45
CA TYR A 92 5.06 3.92 -9.90
C TYR A 92 6.18 3.15 -10.61
N ASN A 93 7.45 3.42 -10.27
CA ASN A 93 8.59 2.70 -10.87
C ASN A 93 8.52 1.20 -10.55
N PHE A 94 8.19 0.85 -9.31
CA PHE A 94 8.01 -0.55 -8.92
C PHE A 94 6.86 -1.21 -9.70
N ALA A 95 5.74 -0.54 -9.82
CA ALA A 95 4.60 -1.05 -10.58
C ALA A 95 4.96 -1.23 -12.07
N LYS A 96 5.67 -0.28 -12.66
CA LYS A 96 6.15 -0.38 -14.06
C LYS A 96 7.05 -1.60 -14.23
N ILE A 97 8.02 -1.81 -13.33
CA ILE A 97 8.89 -2.99 -13.35
C ILE A 97 8.07 -4.27 -13.19
N ALA A 98 7.13 -4.33 -12.26
CA ALA A 98 6.29 -5.50 -12.06
C ALA A 98 5.46 -5.85 -13.31
N ALA A 99 4.92 -4.84 -13.99
CA ALA A 99 4.22 -5.03 -15.26
C ALA A 99 5.15 -5.54 -16.37
N GLU A 100 6.37 -4.98 -16.48
CA GLU A 100 7.42 -5.44 -17.41
C GLU A 100 7.88 -6.89 -17.13
N GLN A 101 7.88 -7.32 -15.87
CA GLN A 101 8.15 -8.69 -15.45
C GLN A 101 6.94 -9.64 -15.61
N GLY A 102 5.82 -9.15 -16.12
CA GLY A 102 4.64 -9.96 -16.41
C GLY A 102 3.79 -10.32 -15.18
N VAL A 103 3.94 -9.59 -14.05
CA VAL A 103 3.06 -9.78 -12.90
C VAL A 103 1.63 -9.40 -13.28
N PRO A 104 0.63 -10.31 -13.14
CA PRO A 104 -0.69 -10.05 -13.69
C PRO A 104 -1.57 -9.10 -12.84
N SER A 105 -1.31 -8.99 -11.54
CA SER A 105 -2.21 -8.27 -10.62
C SER A 105 -1.48 -7.22 -9.79
N PHE A 106 -2.10 -6.04 -9.66
CA PHE A 106 -1.59 -4.94 -8.83
C PHE A 106 -2.68 -4.40 -7.91
N ILE A 107 -2.39 -4.34 -6.61
CA ILE A 107 -3.30 -3.84 -5.58
C ILE A 107 -2.66 -2.65 -4.88
N LEU A 108 -3.26 -1.47 -5.05
CA LEU A 108 -2.77 -0.20 -4.54
C LEU A 108 -3.58 0.26 -3.33
N VAL A 109 -2.90 0.61 -2.25
CA VAL A 109 -3.50 1.43 -1.19
C VAL A 109 -3.31 2.90 -1.51
N SER A 110 -4.42 3.56 -1.81
CA SER A 110 -4.51 4.99 -2.04
C SER A 110 -5.07 5.72 -0.80
N THR A 111 -5.95 6.65 -0.97
CA THR A 111 -6.64 7.37 0.12
C THR A 111 -8.04 7.80 -0.31
N ALA A 112 -8.95 7.91 0.62
CA ALA A 112 -10.23 8.58 0.38
C ALA A 112 -10.01 9.97 -0.21
N MET A 113 -10.86 10.38 -1.16
CA MET A 113 -10.78 11.65 -1.90
C MET A 113 -9.50 11.83 -2.77
N ALA A 114 -8.78 10.76 -3.10
CA ALA A 114 -7.71 10.82 -4.10
C ALA A 114 -8.27 11.37 -5.43
N ASN A 115 -7.63 12.43 -5.96
CA ASN A 115 -8.06 13.08 -7.18
C ASN A 115 -6.89 13.85 -7.80
N ALA A 116 -6.51 13.53 -9.02
CA ALA A 116 -5.39 14.17 -9.74
C ALA A 116 -5.58 15.69 -9.94
N ASN A 117 -6.83 16.16 -9.93
CA ASN A 117 -7.18 17.58 -10.04
C ASN A 117 -7.36 18.28 -8.67
N SER A 118 -7.02 17.62 -7.56
CA SER A 118 -7.17 18.20 -6.22
C SER A 118 -6.22 19.38 -6.03
N HIS A 119 -6.67 20.41 -5.32
CA HIS A 119 -5.81 21.51 -4.87
C HIS A 119 -4.91 21.12 -3.68
N PHE A 120 -5.21 20.02 -2.99
CA PHE A 120 -4.42 19.54 -1.86
C PHE A 120 -3.33 18.58 -2.33
N PHE A 121 -2.08 18.87 -1.98
CA PHE A 121 -0.90 18.12 -2.41
C PHE A 121 -1.02 16.60 -2.27
N TYR A 122 -1.47 16.11 -1.10
CA TYR A 122 -1.53 14.67 -0.83
C TYR A 122 -2.58 13.94 -1.66
N THR A 123 -3.80 14.47 -1.71
CA THR A 123 -4.88 13.86 -2.50
C THR A 123 -4.64 13.97 -3.99
N LYS A 124 -3.97 15.05 -4.43
CA LYS A 124 -3.52 15.22 -5.81
C LYS A 124 -2.48 14.15 -6.18
N MET A 125 -1.41 14.05 -5.40
CA MET A 125 -0.33 13.08 -5.62
C MET A 125 -0.86 11.63 -5.64
N LYS A 126 -1.78 11.26 -4.73
CA LYS A 126 -2.40 9.93 -4.73
C LYS A 126 -3.30 9.73 -5.94
N GLY A 127 -4.06 10.73 -6.35
CA GLY A 127 -4.85 10.68 -7.58
C GLY A 127 -3.98 10.53 -8.83
N GLU A 128 -2.89 11.27 -8.92
CA GLU A 128 -1.91 11.14 -10.02
C GLU A 128 -1.32 9.71 -10.09
N LEU A 129 -0.99 9.12 -8.92
CA LEU A 129 -0.52 7.73 -8.86
C LEU A 129 -1.56 6.74 -9.34
N GLU A 130 -2.83 6.90 -8.92
CA GLU A 130 -3.92 6.03 -9.39
C GLU A 130 -4.07 6.07 -10.92
N GLU A 131 -4.05 7.28 -11.51
CA GLU A 131 -4.17 7.42 -12.96
C GLU A 131 -2.95 6.82 -13.69
N ALA A 132 -1.75 7.00 -13.16
CA ALA A 132 -0.54 6.43 -13.75
C ALA A 132 -0.55 4.88 -13.69
N ILE A 133 -0.99 4.29 -12.57
CA ILE A 133 -1.08 2.82 -12.41
C ILE A 133 -2.12 2.22 -13.36
N LYS A 134 -3.27 2.87 -13.56
CA LYS A 134 -4.32 2.42 -14.48
C LYS A 134 -3.85 2.28 -15.93
N GLN A 135 -2.78 2.99 -16.33
CA GLN A 135 -2.21 2.91 -17.68
C GLN A 135 -1.21 1.75 -17.87
N LEU A 136 -0.83 1.07 -16.77
CA LEU A 136 0.09 -0.06 -16.85
C LEU A 136 -0.65 -1.33 -17.28
N PRO A 137 0.02 -2.25 -18.03
CA PRO A 137 -0.63 -3.41 -18.66
C PRO A 137 -0.85 -4.58 -17.68
N PHE A 138 -1.34 -4.31 -16.48
CA PHE A 138 -1.81 -5.35 -15.58
C PHE A 138 -3.15 -5.91 -16.05
N GLN A 139 -3.36 -7.21 -15.84
CA GLN A 139 -4.66 -7.84 -16.11
C GLN A 139 -5.71 -7.41 -15.06
N HIS A 140 -5.26 -7.22 -13.81
CA HIS A 140 -6.11 -6.86 -12.68
C HIS A 140 -5.50 -5.71 -11.88
N ILE A 141 -6.23 -4.63 -11.74
CA ILE A 141 -5.85 -3.47 -10.92
C ILE A 141 -6.95 -3.20 -9.91
N SER A 142 -6.61 -3.28 -8.61
CA SER A 142 -7.49 -2.91 -7.51
C SER A 142 -6.91 -1.72 -6.76
N ILE A 143 -7.68 -0.65 -6.61
CA ILE A 143 -7.28 0.57 -5.92
C ILE A 143 -8.19 0.75 -4.71
N LEU A 144 -7.63 0.64 -3.51
CA LEU A 144 -8.35 0.85 -2.26
C LEU A 144 -8.17 2.29 -1.79
N ARG A 145 -9.27 2.96 -1.48
CA ARG A 145 -9.32 4.32 -0.95
C ARG A 145 -9.76 4.34 0.52
N PRO A 146 -8.93 3.83 1.46
CA PRO A 146 -9.31 3.80 2.87
C PRO A 146 -9.44 5.23 3.43
N PRO A 147 -10.30 5.41 4.46
CA PRO A 147 -10.36 6.64 5.25
C PRO A 147 -9.16 6.75 6.21
N ALA A 148 -9.25 7.55 7.25
CA ALA A 148 -8.26 7.57 8.33
C ALA A 148 -8.11 6.17 8.94
N LEU A 149 -6.86 5.76 9.21
CA LEU A 149 -6.54 4.42 9.69
C LEU A 149 -6.29 4.40 11.20
N ILE A 150 -6.83 3.38 11.86
CA ILE A 150 -6.54 3.05 13.26
C ILE A 150 -5.64 1.83 13.29
N ARG A 151 -4.54 1.90 14.08
CA ARG A 151 -3.61 0.78 14.31
C ARG A 151 -3.98 0.03 15.58
N LYS A 152 -3.88 -1.30 15.58
CA LYS A 152 -3.80 -2.09 16.81
C LYS A 152 -2.48 -1.79 17.53
N ASN A 153 -2.49 -1.68 18.85
CA ASN A 153 -1.28 -1.54 19.69
C ASN A 153 -0.38 -0.34 19.35
N THR A 154 -0.92 0.85 19.51
CA THR A 154 -0.09 2.07 19.56
C THR A 154 0.62 2.16 20.91
N THR A 155 1.93 1.86 20.94
CA THR A 155 2.79 2.34 22.03
C THR A 155 2.88 3.87 22.00
N ARG A 156 3.13 4.53 23.14
CA ARG A 156 3.16 6.01 23.31
C ARG A 156 3.89 6.81 22.22
N SER A 157 4.87 6.22 21.54
CA SER A 157 5.60 6.85 20.43
C SER A 157 4.85 6.81 19.10
N SER A 158 3.93 5.87 18.90
CA SER A 158 3.10 5.76 17.69
C SER A 158 1.80 6.55 17.79
N GLU A 159 1.34 6.95 18.99
CA GLU A 159 0.22 7.89 19.18
C GLU A 159 0.50 9.24 18.50
N LYS A 160 1.73 9.76 18.59
CA LYS A 160 2.12 11.02 17.93
C LYS A 160 2.04 10.93 16.39
N LEU A 161 2.29 9.76 15.81
CA LEU A 161 2.17 9.56 14.36
C LEU A 161 0.70 9.42 13.93
N SER A 162 -0.11 8.72 14.72
CA SER A 162 -1.57 8.58 14.52
C SER A 162 -2.28 9.94 14.65
N VAL A 163 -1.91 10.75 15.64
CA VAL A 163 -2.44 12.10 15.83
C VAL A 163 -2.06 13.03 14.66
N SER A 164 -0.84 12.90 14.11
CA SER A 164 -0.43 13.71 12.95
C SER A 164 -1.19 13.35 11.68
N ILE A 165 -1.50 12.08 11.48
CA ILE A 165 -2.32 11.59 10.37
C ILE A 165 -3.78 12.05 10.57
N LEU A 166 -4.34 11.88 11.76
CA LEU A 166 -5.67 12.37 12.13
C LEU A 166 -5.80 13.89 11.98
N GLN A 167 -4.80 14.67 12.41
CA GLN A 167 -4.77 16.13 12.24
C GLN A 167 -4.67 16.55 10.78
N PHE A 168 -3.98 15.78 9.94
CA PHE A 168 -3.94 16.01 8.50
C PHE A 168 -5.34 15.80 7.89
N PHE A 169 -6.01 14.68 8.21
CA PHE A 169 -7.37 14.40 7.73
C PHE A 169 -8.41 15.38 8.29
N ASN A 170 -8.25 15.85 9.54
CA ASN A 170 -9.08 16.93 10.10
C ASN A 170 -8.96 18.24 9.32
N LYS A 171 -7.74 18.63 8.92
CA LYS A 171 -7.51 19.87 8.16
C LYS A 171 -8.15 19.89 6.78
N ILE A 172 -8.36 18.72 6.17
CA ILE A 172 -9.00 18.58 4.85
C ILE A 172 -10.49 18.23 4.95
N GLY A 173 -11.10 18.33 6.15
CA GLY A 173 -12.54 18.13 6.34
C GLY A 173 -13.03 16.67 6.24
N LEU A 174 -12.12 15.70 6.23
CA LEU A 174 -12.41 14.28 6.00
C LEU A 174 -13.04 13.57 7.19
N LEU A 175 -12.97 14.11 8.41
CA LEU A 175 -13.44 13.42 9.63
C LEU A 175 -14.94 13.56 9.91
N GLN A 176 -15.66 14.41 9.15
CA GLN A 176 -17.08 14.61 9.42
C GLN A 176 -18.02 13.54 8.83
N SER A 177 -17.55 12.67 7.93
CA SER A 177 -18.44 11.71 7.26
C SER A 177 -17.96 10.25 7.18
N GLN A 178 -16.75 9.92 7.66
CA GLN A 178 -16.24 8.54 7.52
C GLN A 178 -15.61 8.03 8.81
N GLN A 179 -16.10 6.89 9.30
CA GLN A 179 -15.52 6.22 10.45
C GLN A 179 -14.08 5.76 10.15
N PRO A 180 -13.13 5.97 11.10
CA PRO A 180 -11.79 5.45 10.94
C PRO A 180 -11.78 3.93 10.79
N MET A 181 -10.92 3.41 9.91
CA MET A 181 -10.84 1.99 9.55
C MET A 181 -9.61 1.33 10.19
N LYS A 182 -9.77 0.11 10.71
CA LYS A 182 -8.65 -0.69 11.20
C LYS A 182 -7.76 -1.14 10.04
N THR A 183 -6.45 -1.17 10.26
CA THR A 183 -5.48 -1.60 9.23
C THR A 183 -5.66 -3.05 8.81
N GLU A 184 -6.15 -3.90 9.72
CA GLU A 184 -6.45 -5.30 9.41
C GLU A 184 -7.60 -5.45 8.40
N VAL A 185 -8.63 -4.60 8.49
CA VAL A 185 -9.76 -4.60 7.53
C VAL A 185 -9.25 -4.29 6.11
N VAL A 186 -8.32 -3.32 5.99
CA VAL A 186 -7.72 -3.00 4.70
C VAL A 186 -6.84 -4.15 4.20
N ALA A 187 -6.00 -4.74 5.06
CA ALA A 187 -5.14 -5.86 4.72
C ALA A 187 -5.97 -7.06 4.24
N HIS A 188 -7.02 -7.41 4.97
CA HIS A 188 -7.93 -8.49 4.59
C HIS A 188 -8.63 -8.21 3.25
N CYS A 189 -9.13 -7.00 3.05
CA CYS A 189 -9.72 -6.60 1.76
C CYS A 189 -8.72 -6.76 0.60
N MET A 190 -7.44 -6.38 0.81
CA MET A 190 -6.39 -6.57 -0.22
C MET A 190 -6.21 -8.05 -0.59
N VAL A 191 -6.16 -8.94 0.40
CA VAL A 191 -6.00 -10.39 0.16
C VAL A 191 -7.20 -10.95 -0.59
N GLU A 192 -8.42 -10.60 -0.22
CA GLU A 192 -9.64 -11.05 -0.89
C GLU A 192 -9.73 -10.53 -2.34
N LEU A 193 -9.31 -9.29 -2.60
CA LEU A 193 -9.23 -8.75 -3.96
C LEU A 193 -8.19 -9.47 -4.82
N ALA A 194 -7.07 -9.90 -4.23
CA ALA A 194 -6.06 -10.70 -4.94
C ALA A 194 -6.61 -12.07 -5.33
N LYS A 195 -7.27 -12.76 -4.39
CA LYS A 195 -7.86 -14.08 -4.62
C LYS A 195 -8.98 -14.05 -5.68
N THR A 196 -9.83 -13.04 -5.60
CA THR A 196 -10.98 -12.90 -6.51
C THR A 196 -10.62 -12.23 -7.84
N LYS A 197 -9.40 -11.71 -7.98
CA LYS A 197 -8.91 -10.97 -9.18
C LYS A 197 -9.84 -9.83 -9.58
N LYS A 198 -10.47 -9.19 -8.61
CA LYS A 198 -11.46 -8.14 -8.84
C LYS A 198 -10.77 -6.81 -9.11
N SER A 199 -11.06 -6.19 -10.26
CA SER A 199 -10.51 -4.89 -10.63
C SER A 199 -11.49 -3.76 -10.33
N GLY A 200 -10.94 -2.56 -10.03
CA GLY A 200 -11.73 -1.34 -9.81
C GLY A 200 -11.18 -0.44 -8.71
N VAL A 201 -11.92 0.62 -8.42
CA VAL A 201 -11.68 1.51 -7.29
C VAL A 201 -12.67 1.15 -6.18
N PHE A 202 -12.13 0.92 -4.98
CA PHE A 202 -12.89 0.50 -3.81
C PHE A 202 -12.92 1.62 -2.78
N GLU A 203 -14.08 2.23 -2.63
CA GLU A 203 -14.32 3.30 -1.67
C GLU A 203 -14.47 2.73 -0.25
N PRO A 204 -14.45 3.53 0.82
CA PRO A 204 -14.47 3.03 2.20
C PRO A 204 -15.57 2.02 2.49
N LYS A 205 -16.77 2.20 1.96
CA LYS A 205 -17.90 1.27 2.14
C LYS A 205 -17.63 -0.11 1.51
N ASP A 206 -16.98 -0.12 0.35
CA ASP A 206 -16.62 -1.37 -0.34
C ASP A 206 -15.54 -2.12 0.43
N ILE A 207 -14.53 -1.37 0.94
CA ILE A 207 -13.44 -1.94 1.74
C ILE A 207 -14.00 -2.56 3.02
N PHE A 208 -14.92 -1.88 3.73
CA PHE A 208 -15.61 -2.44 4.90
C PHE A 208 -16.36 -3.72 4.55
N LYS A 209 -17.17 -3.70 3.51
CA LYS A 209 -18.00 -4.85 3.10
C LYS A 209 -17.16 -6.08 2.75
N ILE A 210 -15.97 -5.90 2.16
CA ILE A 210 -15.08 -6.99 1.77
C ILE A 210 -14.19 -7.40 2.93
N GLY A 211 -13.69 -6.44 3.71
CA GLY A 211 -12.67 -6.64 4.74
C GLY A 211 -13.20 -6.94 6.15
N GLU A 212 -14.49 -6.77 6.43
CA GLU A 212 -15.08 -7.21 7.70
C GLU A 212 -15.55 -8.67 7.57
N ARG A 213 -14.96 -9.52 8.43
CA ARG A 213 -15.39 -10.90 8.70
C ARG A 213 -16.14 -10.96 10.01
#